data_cfc3b9b443ae64f785620bec6e84d22c
#
_entry.id   cfc3b9b443ae64f785620bec6e84d22c
#
_cell.length_a   1.000
_cell.length_b   1.000
_cell.length_c   1.000
_cell.angle_alpha   90.00
_cell.angle_beta   90.00
_cell.angle_gamma   90.00
#
_symmetry.space_group_name_H-M   'P 1'
#
loop_
_entity.id
_entity.type
_entity.pdbx_description
1 polymer ?
#
loop_
_entity_poly.entity_id
_entity_poly.type
_entity_poly.pdbx_seq_one_letter_code
_entity_poly.pdbx_strand_id
1 'polypeptide(L)'
;TEHSTGTEGVMSMSNMAMMVGKLGREGCGVNPLRGQNNVQGACDMGAQPNVYPGYQKVTDPAVREKFEKAWGVKLDPNIGTHATDVFPKAITGEIKGLYIYGEDPVVTDPDTTHIIKALKSLDFFVLQELFMTETAQYADVILPGVSYAEKEGTFTNTERRVQRVRK
;
A
#
# COMPACT_ATOMS: atom_id res chain seq x y z
N THR A 1 2.27 -0.94 16.20
CA THR A 1 2.14 -2.14 15.35
C THR A 1 3.31 -2.28 14.37
N GLU A 2 3.98 -1.21 14.01
CA GLU A 2 5.10 -1.16 13.06
C GLU A 2 6.46 -1.39 13.76
N HIS A 3 6.54 -2.49 14.51
CA HIS A 3 7.71 -2.94 15.24
C HIS A 3 7.97 -4.41 14.96
N SER A 4 9.15 -4.91 15.31
CA SER A 4 9.52 -6.32 15.14
C SER A 4 8.53 -7.30 15.80
N THR A 5 7.88 -6.88 16.89
CA THR A 5 6.84 -7.65 17.62
C THR A 5 5.41 -7.21 17.27
N GLY A 6 5.23 -6.44 16.21
CA GLY A 6 3.92 -5.86 15.85
C GLY A 6 2.87 -6.91 15.50
N THR A 7 3.26 -7.98 14.80
CA THR A 7 2.36 -9.07 14.43
C THR A 7 1.83 -9.79 15.66
N GLU A 8 2.71 -10.16 16.59
CA GLU A 8 2.32 -10.82 17.85
C GLU A 8 1.43 -9.93 18.71
N GLY A 9 1.70 -8.62 18.72
CA GLY A 9 0.85 -7.64 19.40
C GLY A 9 -0.57 -7.62 18.85
N VAL A 10 -0.74 -7.58 17.52
CA VAL A 10 -2.05 -7.63 16.87
C VAL A 10 -2.76 -8.96 17.11
N MET A 11 -2.03 -10.08 17.02
CA MET A 11 -2.56 -11.41 17.33
C MET A 11 -3.03 -11.50 18.78
N SER A 12 -2.30 -10.92 19.74
CA SER A 12 -2.68 -10.89 21.15
C SER A 12 -3.99 -10.15 21.39
N MET A 13 -4.21 -9.00 20.72
CA MET A 13 -5.48 -8.27 20.78
C MET A 13 -6.64 -9.09 20.21
N SER A 14 -6.40 -9.76 19.10
CA SER A 14 -7.41 -10.65 18.48
C SER A 14 -7.74 -11.84 19.38
N ASN A 15 -6.72 -12.46 19.98
CA ASN A 15 -6.89 -13.57 20.91
C ASN A 15 -7.69 -13.14 22.16
N MET A 16 -7.41 -11.96 22.71
CA MET A 16 -8.16 -11.43 23.85
C MET A 16 -9.63 -11.20 23.48
N ALA A 17 -9.93 -10.65 22.31
CA ALA A 17 -11.30 -10.48 21.84
C ALA A 17 -12.04 -11.82 21.69
N MET A 18 -11.35 -12.86 21.21
CA MET A 18 -11.89 -14.22 21.13
C MET A 18 -12.15 -14.82 22.52
N MET A 19 -11.19 -14.71 23.44
CA MET A 19 -11.30 -15.24 24.81
C MET A 19 -12.51 -14.70 25.57
N VAL A 20 -12.86 -13.44 25.36
CA VAL A 20 -14.01 -12.80 26.02
C VAL A 20 -15.29 -12.85 25.17
N GLY A 21 -15.31 -13.62 24.10
CA GLY A 21 -16.49 -13.84 23.24
C GLY A 21 -16.96 -12.59 22.49
N LYS A 22 -16.01 -11.71 22.10
CA LYS A 22 -16.32 -10.44 21.41
C LYS A 22 -16.13 -10.50 19.89
N LEU A 23 -16.22 -11.71 19.31
CA LEU A 23 -16.26 -11.91 17.86
C LEU A 23 -17.60 -12.50 17.44
N GLY A 24 -18.07 -12.16 16.25
CA GLY A 24 -19.32 -12.67 15.68
C GLY A 24 -20.60 -12.16 16.37
N ARG A 25 -20.51 -11.10 17.15
CA ARG A 25 -21.65 -10.45 17.81
C ARG A 25 -21.83 -9.04 17.26
N GLU A 26 -23.08 -8.58 17.20
CA GLU A 26 -23.39 -7.21 16.80
C GLU A 26 -22.70 -6.20 17.72
N GLY A 27 -22.11 -5.17 17.15
CA GLY A 27 -21.35 -4.13 17.86
C GLY A 27 -20.02 -4.61 18.49
N CYS A 28 -19.57 -5.84 18.20
CA CYS A 28 -18.34 -6.41 18.74
C CYS A 28 -17.40 -6.85 17.60
N GLY A 29 -16.09 -6.74 17.86
CA GLY A 29 -15.08 -7.20 16.89
C GLY A 29 -13.71 -6.62 17.17
N VAL A 30 -12.78 -6.94 16.30
CA VAL A 30 -11.44 -6.31 16.22
C VAL A 30 -11.49 -5.28 15.10
N ASN A 31 -11.29 -4.01 15.43
CA ASN A 31 -11.38 -2.91 14.49
C ASN A 31 -10.03 -2.18 14.40
N PRO A 32 -9.20 -2.46 13.38
CA PRO A 32 -7.93 -1.77 13.22
C PRO A 32 -8.17 -0.31 12.81
N LEU A 33 -7.59 0.61 13.56
CA LEU A 33 -7.55 2.02 13.18
C LEU A 33 -6.43 2.24 12.16
N ARG A 34 -6.80 2.53 10.93
CA ARG A 34 -5.86 2.75 9.84
C ARG A 34 -5.21 4.13 9.98
N GLY A 35 -3.88 4.21 9.75
CA GLY A 35 -3.12 5.44 9.92
C GLY A 35 -3.32 6.45 8.80
N GLN A 36 -3.24 6.01 7.55
CA GLN A 36 -3.30 6.90 6.39
C GLN A 36 -4.74 7.13 5.92
N ASN A 37 -4.94 8.29 5.31
CA ASN A 37 -6.21 8.65 4.70
C ASN A 37 -6.56 7.67 3.55
N ASN A 38 -7.74 7.06 3.61
CA ASN A 38 -8.25 6.10 2.63
C ASN A 38 -7.37 4.85 2.40
N VAL A 39 -6.50 4.48 3.33
CA VAL A 39 -5.71 3.24 3.17
C VAL A 39 -6.60 1.99 3.08
N GLN A 40 -7.76 2.00 3.76
CA GLN A 40 -8.73 0.92 3.63
C GLN A 40 -9.25 0.82 2.19
N GLY A 41 -9.64 1.94 1.58
CA GLY A 41 -10.11 1.97 0.19
C GLY A 41 -9.02 1.60 -0.82
N ALA A 42 -7.78 2.02 -0.58
CA ALA A 42 -6.64 1.61 -1.40
C ALA A 42 -6.44 0.08 -1.37
N CYS A 43 -6.49 -0.53 -0.18
CA CYS A 43 -6.42 -1.99 -0.04
C CYS A 43 -7.61 -2.69 -0.71
N ASP A 44 -8.83 -2.16 -0.56
CA ASP A 44 -10.04 -2.71 -1.20
C ASP A 44 -9.90 -2.71 -2.74
N MET A 45 -9.20 -1.73 -3.30
CA MET A 45 -8.92 -1.62 -4.73
C MET A 45 -7.67 -2.37 -5.19
N GLY A 46 -7.04 -3.16 -4.30
CA GLY A 46 -5.91 -4.02 -4.65
C GLY A 46 -4.55 -3.34 -4.62
N ALA A 47 -4.37 -2.23 -3.89
CA ALA A 47 -3.07 -1.62 -3.67
C ALA A 47 -2.22 -2.44 -2.67
N GLN A 48 -2.01 -3.72 -3.01
CA GLN A 48 -1.24 -4.71 -2.27
C GLN A 48 -0.57 -5.67 -3.26
N PRO A 49 0.59 -6.23 -2.93
CA PRO A 49 1.36 -7.03 -3.89
C PRO A 49 0.76 -8.40 -4.24
N ASN A 50 -0.19 -8.89 -3.43
CA ASN A 50 -0.68 -10.26 -3.48
C ASN A 50 -2.16 -10.41 -3.87
N VAL A 51 -2.87 -9.28 -4.09
CA VAL A 51 -4.30 -9.31 -4.42
C VAL A 51 -4.68 -8.30 -5.51
N TYR A 52 -5.70 -8.64 -6.26
CA TYR A 52 -6.47 -7.74 -7.12
C TYR A 52 -7.60 -7.06 -6.30
N PRO A 53 -8.34 -6.10 -6.91
CA PRO A 53 -9.49 -5.48 -6.27
C PRO A 53 -10.43 -6.49 -5.61
N GLY A 54 -10.90 -6.17 -4.40
CA GLY A 54 -11.75 -7.06 -3.61
C GLY A 54 -11.01 -8.22 -2.95
N TYR A 55 -9.71 -8.09 -2.69
CA TYR A 55 -8.86 -9.10 -2.02
C TYR A 55 -8.76 -10.43 -2.76
N GLN A 56 -8.92 -10.43 -4.07
CA GLN A 56 -8.84 -11.61 -4.92
C GLN A 56 -7.38 -11.96 -5.20
N LYS A 57 -6.96 -13.18 -4.90
CA LYS A 57 -5.54 -13.57 -4.94
C LYS A 57 -4.96 -13.55 -6.35
N VAL A 58 -3.79 -12.93 -6.55
CA VAL A 58 -3.07 -12.90 -7.85
C VAL A 58 -2.60 -14.28 -8.29
N THR A 59 -2.36 -15.18 -7.35
CA THR A 59 -1.91 -16.56 -7.61
C THR A 59 -3.03 -17.50 -8.08
N ASP A 60 -4.30 -17.07 -7.99
CA ASP A 60 -5.43 -17.85 -8.47
C ASP A 60 -5.59 -17.67 -9.99
N PRO A 61 -5.44 -18.72 -10.81
CA PRO A 61 -5.53 -18.61 -12.28
C PRO A 61 -6.90 -18.12 -12.77
N ALA A 62 -8.00 -18.53 -12.13
CA ALA A 62 -9.35 -18.14 -12.53
C ALA A 62 -9.60 -16.65 -12.23
N VAL A 63 -9.10 -16.18 -11.10
CA VAL A 63 -9.13 -14.76 -10.74
C VAL A 63 -8.29 -13.95 -11.71
N ARG A 64 -7.08 -14.40 -12.02
CA ARG A 64 -6.20 -13.71 -12.97
C ARG A 64 -6.83 -13.60 -14.34
N GLU A 65 -7.36 -14.69 -14.89
CA GLU A 65 -8.06 -14.69 -16.19
C GLU A 65 -9.23 -13.68 -16.22
N LYS A 66 -10.00 -13.58 -15.13
CA LYS A 66 -11.07 -12.59 -14.97
C LYS A 66 -10.55 -11.17 -15.14
N PHE A 67 -9.43 -10.81 -14.49
CA PHE A 67 -8.85 -9.47 -14.57
C PHE A 67 -8.13 -9.24 -15.91
N GLU A 68 -7.43 -10.24 -16.47
CA GLU A 68 -6.84 -10.16 -17.80
C GLU A 68 -7.90 -9.84 -18.87
N LYS A 69 -9.04 -10.51 -18.80
CA LYS A 69 -10.17 -10.25 -19.71
C LYS A 69 -10.76 -8.86 -19.51
N ALA A 70 -10.92 -8.41 -18.25
CA ALA A 70 -11.51 -7.12 -17.94
C ALA A 70 -10.61 -5.94 -18.34
N TRP A 71 -9.30 -6.09 -18.16
CA TRP A 71 -8.31 -5.04 -18.43
C TRP A 71 -7.66 -5.13 -19.82
N GLY A 72 -7.85 -6.23 -20.54
CA GLY A 72 -7.31 -6.44 -21.88
C GLY A 72 -5.79 -6.62 -21.93
N VAL A 73 -5.17 -7.05 -20.84
CA VAL A 73 -3.72 -7.22 -20.73
C VAL A 73 -3.38 -8.55 -20.05
N LYS A 74 -2.21 -9.10 -20.35
CA LYS A 74 -1.66 -10.24 -19.62
C LYS A 74 -1.07 -9.77 -18.29
N LEU A 75 -1.33 -10.55 -17.23
CA LEU A 75 -0.92 -10.23 -15.86
C LEU A 75 0.11 -11.25 -15.36
N ASP A 76 1.05 -10.77 -14.55
CA ASP A 76 2.04 -11.62 -13.90
C ASP A 76 1.35 -12.57 -12.90
N PRO A 77 1.62 -13.87 -12.92
CA PRO A 77 1.08 -14.83 -11.96
C PRO A 77 1.73 -14.76 -10.57
N ASN A 78 2.82 -14.05 -10.45
CA ASN A 78 3.61 -13.98 -9.23
C ASN A 78 3.10 -12.88 -8.28
N ILE A 79 3.35 -13.08 -6.99
CA ILE A 79 3.13 -12.05 -5.98
C ILE A 79 4.17 -10.95 -6.19
N GLY A 80 3.73 -9.69 -6.17
CA GLY A 80 4.60 -8.53 -6.24
C GLY A 80 5.49 -8.37 -4.99
N THR A 81 6.39 -7.40 -5.04
CA THR A 81 7.32 -7.11 -3.94
C THR A 81 6.62 -6.33 -2.83
N HIS A 82 6.81 -6.72 -1.57
CA HIS A 82 6.36 -5.94 -0.42
C HIS A 82 7.15 -4.64 -0.29
N ALA A 83 6.56 -3.59 0.27
CA ALA A 83 7.19 -2.28 0.41
C ALA A 83 8.54 -2.35 1.16
N THR A 84 8.63 -3.16 2.21
CA THR A 84 9.86 -3.38 2.98
C THR A 84 11.01 -4.00 2.17
N ASP A 85 10.72 -4.68 1.06
CA ASP A 85 11.70 -5.38 0.23
C ASP A 85 12.09 -4.58 -1.02
N VAL A 86 11.36 -3.50 -1.34
CA VAL A 86 11.57 -2.70 -2.55
C VAL A 86 12.97 -2.09 -2.55
N PHE A 87 13.35 -1.42 -1.46
CA PHE A 87 14.65 -0.73 -1.38
C PHE A 87 15.85 -1.68 -1.32
N PRO A 88 15.83 -2.77 -0.52
CA PRO A 88 16.85 -3.82 -0.63
C PRO A 88 17.02 -4.37 -2.05
N LYS A 89 15.93 -4.63 -2.76
CA LYS A 89 15.95 -5.14 -4.13
C LYS A 89 16.42 -4.10 -5.16
N ALA A 90 16.18 -2.82 -4.91
CA ALA A 90 16.76 -1.76 -5.73
C ALA A 90 18.30 -1.74 -5.60
N ILE A 91 18.82 -1.89 -4.39
CA ILE A 91 20.28 -1.95 -4.14
C ILE A 91 20.94 -3.14 -4.83
N THR A 92 20.26 -4.29 -4.88
CA THR A 92 20.77 -5.50 -5.56
C THR A 92 20.56 -5.47 -7.08
N GLY A 93 19.85 -4.48 -7.60
CA GLY A 93 19.56 -4.33 -9.03
C GLY A 93 18.43 -5.23 -9.55
N GLU A 94 17.68 -5.90 -8.67
CA GLU A 94 16.48 -6.64 -9.04
C GLU A 94 15.34 -5.69 -9.45
N ILE A 95 15.24 -4.55 -8.77
CA ILE A 95 14.32 -3.45 -9.12
C ILE A 95 15.16 -2.32 -9.73
N LYS A 96 14.83 -1.95 -10.96
CA LYS A 96 15.55 -0.93 -11.73
C LYS A 96 14.73 0.33 -11.95
N GLY A 97 13.41 0.21 -11.96
CA GLY A 97 12.50 1.34 -12.07
C GLY A 97 11.52 1.37 -10.91
N LEU A 98 11.20 2.57 -10.42
CA LEU A 98 10.28 2.76 -9.32
C LEU A 98 9.34 3.93 -9.61
N TYR A 99 8.08 3.76 -9.23
CA TYR A 99 7.09 4.83 -9.20
C TYR A 99 6.52 4.92 -7.78
N ILE A 100 6.76 6.06 -7.14
CA ILE A 100 6.22 6.37 -5.80
C ILE A 100 5.09 7.37 -5.94
N TYR A 101 4.01 7.13 -5.21
CA TYR A 101 2.82 7.97 -5.21
C TYR A 101 2.42 8.38 -3.79
N GLY A 102 2.61 9.67 -3.47
CA GLY A 102 2.15 10.26 -2.20
C GLY A 102 2.91 9.73 -0.98
N GLU A 103 4.21 9.50 -1.10
CA GLU A 103 5.06 8.98 -0.01
C GLU A 103 6.44 9.64 -0.07
N ASP A 104 7.01 9.94 1.11
CA ASP A 104 8.37 10.51 1.25
C ASP A 104 9.30 9.56 2.04
N PRO A 105 9.72 8.43 1.44
CA PRO A 105 10.48 7.40 2.15
C PRO A 105 11.84 7.88 2.68
N VAL A 106 12.44 8.91 2.14
CA VAL A 106 13.68 9.49 2.69
C VAL A 106 13.47 10.01 4.13
N VAL A 107 12.24 10.47 4.45
CA VAL A 107 11.89 10.99 5.77
C VAL A 107 11.13 9.96 6.61
N THR A 108 10.26 9.15 6.00
CA THR A 108 9.34 8.28 6.74
C THR A 108 9.93 6.91 7.07
N ASP A 109 10.88 6.42 6.28
CA ASP A 109 11.50 5.11 6.51
C ASP A 109 12.64 5.19 7.55
N PRO A 110 12.86 4.15 8.35
CA PRO A 110 13.76 4.23 9.52
C PRO A 110 15.24 4.37 9.19
N ASP A 111 15.69 4.00 7.99
CA ASP A 111 17.10 4.10 7.58
C ASP A 111 17.25 4.99 6.34
N THR A 112 17.31 6.28 6.55
CA THR A 112 17.47 7.30 5.49
C THR A 112 18.68 7.01 4.58
N THR A 113 19.82 6.57 5.14
CA THR A 113 21.03 6.29 4.36
C THR A 113 20.79 5.12 3.39
N HIS A 114 20.12 4.08 3.87
CA HIS A 114 19.75 2.92 3.06
C HIS A 114 18.79 3.32 1.94
N ILE A 115 17.77 4.11 2.25
CA ILE A 115 16.79 4.60 1.27
C ILE A 115 17.46 5.43 0.18
N ILE A 116 18.28 6.40 0.56
CA ILE A 116 19.03 7.24 -0.42
C ILE A 116 19.91 6.39 -1.33
N LYS A 117 20.60 5.38 -0.75
CA LYS A 117 21.43 4.45 -1.55
C LYS A 117 20.56 3.68 -2.55
N ALA A 118 19.38 3.21 -2.13
CA ALA A 118 18.47 2.47 -2.99
C ALA A 118 17.94 3.34 -4.13
N LEU A 119 17.48 4.56 -3.84
CA LEU A 119 16.97 5.48 -4.85
C LEU A 119 18.05 5.83 -5.90
N LYS A 120 19.30 6.03 -5.46
CA LYS A 120 20.44 6.28 -6.36
C LYS A 120 20.87 5.07 -7.20
N SER A 121 20.46 3.87 -6.87
CA SER A 121 20.76 2.65 -7.64
C SER A 121 19.73 2.32 -8.71
N LEU A 122 18.61 3.06 -8.75
CA LEU A 122 17.59 2.89 -9.78
C LEU A 122 18.05 3.45 -11.13
N ASP A 123 17.64 2.79 -12.20
CA ASP A 123 17.83 3.27 -13.58
C ASP A 123 16.80 4.37 -13.93
N PHE A 124 15.63 4.35 -13.29
CA PHE A 124 14.58 5.34 -13.53
C PHE A 124 13.63 5.44 -12.32
N PHE A 125 13.39 6.65 -11.84
CA PHE A 125 12.51 6.92 -10.70
C PHE A 125 11.52 8.03 -11.00
N VAL A 126 10.23 7.71 -10.85
CA VAL A 126 9.11 8.65 -10.96
C VAL A 126 8.50 8.88 -9.58
N LEU A 127 8.37 10.12 -9.18
CA LEU A 127 7.65 10.53 -7.97
C LEU A 127 6.42 11.34 -8.35
N GLN A 128 5.25 10.95 -7.83
CA GLN A 128 4.05 11.79 -7.87
C GLN A 128 3.74 12.25 -6.45
N GLU A 129 3.84 13.56 -6.21
CA GLU A 129 3.72 14.10 -4.85
C GLU A 129 3.05 15.49 -4.87
N LEU A 130 2.48 15.89 -3.72
CA LEU A 130 1.85 17.20 -3.54
C LEU A 130 2.89 18.31 -3.40
N PHE A 131 4.02 18.01 -2.79
CA PHE A 131 5.08 18.95 -2.45
C PHE A 131 6.43 18.44 -2.93
N MET A 132 7.39 19.34 -3.04
CA MET A 132 8.79 18.99 -3.28
C MET A 132 9.41 18.48 -1.97
N THR A 133 9.29 17.17 -1.76
CA THR A 133 9.80 16.47 -0.57
C THR A 133 11.29 16.17 -0.69
N GLU A 134 11.89 15.63 0.39
CA GLU A 134 13.28 15.18 0.37
C GLU A 134 13.50 14.05 -0.68
N THR A 135 12.54 13.16 -0.83
CA THR A 135 12.59 12.10 -1.86
C THR A 135 12.60 12.65 -3.29
N ALA A 136 11.98 13.82 -3.51
CA ALA A 136 11.90 14.43 -4.84
C ALA A 136 13.29 14.78 -5.42
N GLN A 137 14.31 14.98 -4.59
CA GLN A 137 15.68 15.27 -5.02
C GLN A 137 16.33 14.11 -5.80
N TYR A 138 15.77 12.91 -5.70
CA TYR A 138 16.32 11.69 -6.34
C TYR A 138 15.48 11.23 -7.54
N ALA A 139 14.37 11.90 -7.83
CA ALA A 139 13.48 11.51 -8.91
C ALA A 139 13.95 12.04 -10.27
N ASP A 140 13.88 11.22 -11.32
CA ASP A 140 14.10 11.63 -12.71
C ASP A 140 12.90 12.41 -13.25
N VAL A 141 11.69 12.04 -12.81
CA VAL A 141 10.45 12.72 -13.19
C VAL A 141 9.58 12.97 -11.95
N ILE A 142 9.11 14.20 -11.83
CA ILE A 142 8.16 14.57 -10.77
C ILE A 142 6.82 14.94 -11.42
N LEU A 143 5.76 14.25 -10.98
CA LEU A 143 4.40 14.53 -11.39
C LEU A 143 3.67 15.24 -10.23
N PRO A 144 2.99 16.37 -10.49
CA PRO A 144 2.22 17.04 -9.44
C PRO A 144 1.03 16.18 -9.01
N GLY A 145 0.95 15.90 -7.72
CA GLY A 145 -0.21 15.28 -7.09
C GLY A 145 -1.24 16.31 -6.66
N VAL A 146 -2.43 15.83 -6.30
CA VAL A 146 -3.49 16.65 -5.72
C VAL A 146 -3.99 16.03 -4.42
N SER A 147 -4.41 16.87 -3.49
CA SER A 147 -5.01 16.44 -2.24
C SER A 147 -6.39 15.81 -2.44
N TYR A 148 -6.91 15.14 -1.41
CA TYR A 148 -8.25 14.58 -1.46
C TYR A 148 -9.35 15.62 -1.69
N ALA A 149 -9.12 16.87 -1.30
CA ALA A 149 -10.06 17.98 -1.48
C ALA A 149 -10.10 18.54 -2.90
N GLU A 150 -9.15 18.18 -3.74
CA GLU A 150 -9.00 18.66 -5.12
C GLU A 150 -9.41 17.62 -6.17
N LYS A 151 -9.89 16.47 -5.75
CA LYS A 151 -10.27 15.37 -6.65
C LYS A 151 -11.60 14.74 -6.24
N GLU A 152 -12.21 14.02 -7.16
CA GLU A 152 -13.37 13.17 -6.90
C GLU A 152 -12.96 11.72 -6.73
N GLY A 153 -13.74 10.97 -5.93
CA GLY A 153 -13.51 9.54 -5.73
C GLY A 153 -14.35 8.98 -4.61
N THR A 154 -13.99 7.78 -4.17
CA THR A 154 -14.61 7.12 -3.02
C THR A 154 -13.57 6.81 -1.96
N PHE A 155 -13.93 7.01 -0.71
CA PHE A 155 -13.13 6.70 0.45
C PHE A 155 -13.86 5.68 1.31
N THR A 156 -13.13 4.71 1.82
CA THR A 156 -13.67 3.74 2.78
C THR A 156 -13.18 4.10 4.18
N ASN A 157 -14.13 4.38 5.08
CA ASN A 157 -13.80 4.74 6.45
C ASN A 157 -13.50 3.48 7.31
N THR A 158 -13.15 3.70 8.59
CA THR A 158 -12.83 2.63 9.54
C THR A 158 -13.99 1.66 9.79
N GLU A 159 -15.24 2.13 9.67
CA GLU A 159 -16.46 1.28 9.72
C GLU A 159 -16.69 0.48 8.43
N ARG A 160 -15.78 0.57 7.45
CA ARG A 160 -15.89 -0.02 6.12
C ARG A 160 -17.07 0.51 5.31
N ARG A 161 -17.47 1.74 5.57
CA ARG A 161 -18.47 2.46 4.79
C ARG A 161 -17.79 3.21 3.64
N VAL A 162 -18.20 2.91 2.41
CA VAL A 162 -17.76 3.62 1.21
C VAL A 162 -18.51 4.95 1.11
N GLN A 163 -17.76 6.04 1.05
CA GLN A 163 -18.29 7.40 1.00
C GLN A 163 -17.73 8.13 -0.21
N ARG A 164 -18.56 8.90 -0.89
CA ARG A 164 -18.10 9.71 -2.02
C ARG A 164 -17.47 11.02 -1.52
N VAL A 165 -16.26 11.28 -2.01
CA VAL A 165 -15.60 12.58 -1.89
C VAL A 165 -15.86 13.36 -3.19
N ARG A 166 -16.24 14.61 -3.04
CA ARG A 166 -16.47 15.55 -4.16
C ARG A 166 -15.53 16.73 -4.02
N LYS A 167 -15.05 17.19 -5.16
CA LYS A 167 -14.27 18.43 -5.30
C LYS A 167 -15.10 19.65 -4.91
#